data_a41616f987ccb85f1c7cb569db6b540a
#
_entry.id   a41616f987ccb85f1c7cb569db6b540a
#
_cell.length_a   1.000
_cell.length_b   1.000
_cell.length_c   1.000
_cell.angle_alpha   90.00
_cell.angle_beta   90.00
_cell.angle_gamma   90.00
#
_symmetry.space_group_name_H-M   'P 1'
#
loop_
_entity.id
_entity.type
_entity.pdbx_description
1 polymer ?
#
loop_
_entity_poly.entity_id
_entity_poly.type
_entity_poly.pdbx_seq_one_letter_code
_entity_poly.pdbx_strand_id
1 'polypeptide(L)'
;MKALFLDRDGVINEEKENSYIFHKDEFVLYEGVLEAMAQLSQRFDYLIIVTNQRGIGRRLMTEAQLQEIHDHLISAVRKAGGRIDAIYFAPHLDSDHPDRKPNTGMALAAQKDFPGIDFEASMMVGNNLSDMQFGRAMGMRTIFLYTTQPPFSMPHPLIDEQYPSLAAFAGRYERE
;
A
#
# COMPACT_ATOMS: atom_id res chain seq x y z
N MET A 1 -2.42 -3.76 -18.47
CA MET A 1 -3.02 -2.73 -17.58
C MET A 1 -2.07 -2.46 -16.43
N LYS A 2 -1.82 -1.21 -16.11
CA LYS A 2 -0.89 -0.84 -15.04
C LYS A 2 -1.63 -0.66 -13.72
N ALA A 3 -1.15 -1.33 -12.69
CA ALA A 3 -1.67 -1.22 -11.33
C ALA A 3 -0.72 -0.43 -10.44
N LEU A 4 -1.27 0.27 -9.45
CA LEU A 4 -0.55 0.83 -8.34
C LEU A 4 -0.85 -0.01 -7.10
N PHE A 5 0.15 -0.71 -6.61
CA PHE A 5 0.10 -1.42 -5.34
C PHE A 5 0.58 -0.49 -4.22
N LEU A 6 -0.16 -0.44 -3.14
CA LEU A 6 0.08 0.46 -2.01
C LEU A 6 0.10 -0.34 -0.71
N ASP A 7 1.11 -0.16 0.12
CA ASP A 7 0.97 -0.51 1.53
C ASP A 7 -0.03 0.45 2.19
N ARG A 8 -0.55 0.09 3.35
CA ARG A 8 -1.54 0.91 4.08
C ARG A 8 -0.88 1.75 5.16
N ASP A 9 -0.41 1.08 6.21
CA ASP A 9 0.20 1.73 7.38
C ASP A 9 1.56 2.32 7.02
N GLY A 10 1.75 3.61 7.24
CA GLY A 10 2.96 4.34 6.84
C GLY A 10 2.96 4.86 5.40
N VAL A 11 1.91 4.58 4.60
CA VAL A 11 1.72 5.06 3.23
C VAL A 11 0.44 5.89 3.12
N ILE A 12 -0.69 5.32 3.48
CA ILE A 12 -2.02 5.94 3.41
C ILE A 12 -2.39 6.59 4.74
N ASN A 13 -2.17 5.87 5.83
CA ASN A 13 -2.42 6.33 7.20
C ASN A 13 -1.16 6.29 8.04
N GLU A 14 -1.15 7.09 9.09
CA GLU A 14 -0.07 7.10 10.07
C GLU A 14 0.07 5.71 10.70
N GLU A 15 1.31 5.23 10.76
CA GLU A 15 1.64 3.97 11.42
C GLU A 15 1.65 4.19 12.93
N LYS A 16 1.04 3.28 13.68
CA LYS A 16 1.06 3.30 15.14
C LYS A 16 2.31 2.56 15.63
N GLU A 17 3.24 3.31 16.20
CA GLU A 17 4.51 2.76 16.66
C GLU A 17 4.31 1.64 17.69
N ASN A 18 4.92 0.47 17.44
CA ASN A 18 4.86 -0.73 18.27
C ASN A 18 3.43 -1.23 18.59
N SER A 19 2.43 -0.87 17.76
CA SER A 19 1.04 -1.24 17.96
C SER A 19 0.32 -1.43 16.61
N TYR A 20 -1.02 -1.50 16.66
CA TYR A 20 -1.90 -1.67 15.50
C TYR A 20 -3.02 -0.65 15.55
N ILE A 21 -3.63 -0.38 14.42
CA ILE A 21 -4.88 0.38 14.33
C ILE A 21 -6.03 -0.61 14.59
N PHE A 22 -6.71 -0.47 15.72
CA PHE A 22 -7.80 -1.35 16.14
C PHE A 22 -9.18 -0.83 15.76
N HIS A 23 -9.33 0.49 15.62
CA HIS A 23 -10.59 1.15 15.36
C HIS A 23 -10.43 2.24 14.31
N LYS A 24 -11.52 2.53 13.59
CA LYS A 24 -11.56 3.63 12.62
C LYS A 24 -11.21 5.00 13.22
N ASP A 25 -11.48 5.21 14.51
CA ASP A 25 -11.17 6.46 15.21
C ASP A 25 -9.66 6.66 15.47
N GLU A 26 -8.88 5.57 15.41
CA GLU A 26 -7.41 5.58 15.48
C GLU A 26 -6.76 5.70 14.09
N PHE A 27 -7.57 5.61 13.04
CA PHE A 27 -7.13 5.61 11.64
C PHE A 27 -6.96 7.04 11.15
N VAL A 28 -5.72 7.54 11.22
CA VAL A 28 -5.36 8.91 10.83
C VAL A 28 -4.72 8.89 9.46
N LEU A 29 -5.35 9.51 8.49
CA LEU A 29 -4.80 9.66 7.13
C LEU A 29 -3.65 10.67 7.12
N TYR A 30 -2.62 10.41 6.33
CA TYR A 30 -1.60 11.42 6.05
C TYR A 30 -2.20 12.62 5.31
N GLU A 31 -1.62 13.80 5.54
CA GLU A 31 -2.02 15.02 4.83
C GLU A 31 -1.89 14.85 3.32
N GLY A 32 -2.90 15.29 2.57
CA GLY A 32 -2.94 15.25 1.11
C GLY A 32 -3.14 13.86 0.51
N VAL A 33 -3.36 12.83 1.32
CA VAL A 33 -3.49 11.44 0.82
C VAL A 33 -4.76 11.24 0.00
N LEU A 34 -5.87 11.87 0.36
CA LEU A 34 -7.14 11.71 -0.36
C LEU A 34 -7.06 12.32 -1.77
N GLU A 35 -6.46 13.49 -1.88
CA GLU A 35 -6.18 14.17 -3.16
C GLU A 35 -5.20 13.33 -4.00
N ALA A 36 -4.15 12.80 -3.37
CA ALA A 36 -3.20 11.92 -4.04
C ALA A 36 -3.88 10.66 -4.61
N MET A 37 -4.75 10.02 -3.83
CA MET A 37 -5.51 8.85 -4.28
C MET A 37 -6.44 9.19 -5.46
N ALA A 38 -7.07 10.37 -5.45
CA ALA A 38 -7.89 10.84 -6.56
C ALA A 38 -7.07 11.05 -7.84
N GLN A 39 -5.91 11.70 -7.74
CA GLN A 39 -4.99 11.91 -8.86
C GLN A 39 -4.45 10.58 -9.41
N LEU A 40 -3.98 9.69 -8.54
CA LEU A 40 -3.44 8.39 -8.93
C LEU A 40 -4.50 7.48 -9.56
N SER A 41 -5.77 7.61 -9.14
CA SER A 41 -6.90 6.91 -9.75
C SER A 41 -7.10 7.24 -11.24
N GLN A 42 -6.62 8.39 -11.70
CA GLN A 42 -6.68 8.80 -13.11
C GLN A 42 -5.48 8.31 -13.93
N ARG A 43 -4.41 7.86 -13.27
CA ARG A 43 -3.14 7.51 -13.90
C ARG A 43 -2.89 6.00 -13.98
N PHE A 44 -3.56 5.23 -13.12
CA PHE A 44 -3.43 3.79 -13.07
C PHE A 44 -4.78 3.14 -13.36
N ASP A 45 -4.74 1.97 -14.01
CA ASP A 45 -5.96 1.20 -14.31
C ASP A 45 -6.55 0.60 -13.03
N TYR A 46 -5.70 0.25 -12.06
CA TYR A 46 -6.10 -0.27 -10.75
C TYR A 46 -5.29 0.35 -9.61
N LEU A 47 -5.97 0.65 -8.50
CA LEU A 47 -5.37 0.98 -7.21
C LEU A 47 -5.67 -0.15 -6.23
N ILE A 48 -4.63 -0.84 -5.78
CA ILE A 48 -4.72 -2.07 -4.97
C ILE A 48 -3.91 -1.89 -3.70
N ILE A 49 -4.54 -2.10 -2.55
CA ILE A 49 -3.85 -2.09 -1.25
C ILE A 49 -3.40 -3.51 -0.93
N VAL A 50 -2.14 -3.66 -0.49
CA VAL A 50 -1.54 -4.91 -0.04
C VAL A 50 -0.88 -4.67 1.33
N THR A 51 -1.46 -5.21 2.40
CA THR A 51 -1.07 -4.85 3.77
C THR A 51 -0.88 -6.04 4.68
N ASN A 52 0.24 -6.07 5.42
CA ASN A 52 0.45 -7.03 6.49
C ASN A 52 -0.32 -6.58 7.74
N GLN A 53 -1.20 -7.44 8.28
CA GLN A 53 -2.08 -7.13 9.42
C GLN A 53 -1.92 -8.20 10.53
N ARG A 54 -0.74 -8.22 11.15
CA ARG A 54 -0.38 -9.21 12.20
C ARG A 54 -1.24 -9.13 13.45
N GLY A 55 -1.91 -8.00 13.69
CA GLY A 55 -2.82 -7.81 14.82
C GLY A 55 -3.94 -8.86 14.85
N ILE A 56 -4.42 -9.29 13.68
CA ILE A 56 -5.41 -10.36 13.54
C ILE A 56 -4.78 -11.70 13.97
N GLY A 57 -3.62 -12.06 13.44
CA GLY A 57 -2.92 -13.29 13.80
C GLY A 57 -2.56 -13.37 15.28
N ARG A 58 -2.29 -12.23 15.92
CA ARG A 58 -2.05 -12.12 17.36
C ARG A 58 -3.33 -12.10 18.20
N ARG A 59 -4.51 -12.18 17.56
CA ARG A 59 -5.84 -12.10 18.20
C ARG A 59 -6.07 -10.78 18.96
N LEU A 60 -5.42 -9.70 18.55
CA LEU A 60 -5.59 -8.37 19.12
C LEU A 60 -6.71 -7.60 18.45
N MET A 61 -7.10 -8.02 17.24
CA MET A 61 -8.24 -7.50 16.47
C MET A 61 -8.85 -8.60 15.61
N THR A 62 -10.09 -8.40 15.19
CA THR A 62 -10.82 -9.30 14.30
C THR A 62 -10.78 -8.83 12.84
N GLU A 63 -11.07 -9.74 11.90
CA GLU A 63 -11.24 -9.36 10.50
C GLU A 63 -12.42 -8.39 10.31
N ALA A 64 -13.49 -8.50 11.11
CA ALA A 64 -14.61 -7.57 11.08
C ALA A 64 -14.21 -6.14 11.44
N GLN A 65 -13.34 -5.96 12.45
CA GLN A 65 -12.79 -4.66 12.82
C GLN A 65 -11.89 -4.10 11.71
N LEU A 66 -11.07 -4.95 11.07
CA LEU A 66 -10.26 -4.55 9.93
C LEU A 66 -11.16 -4.10 8.75
N GLN A 67 -12.24 -4.84 8.50
CA GLN A 67 -13.19 -4.49 7.44
C GLN A 67 -13.85 -3.14 7.68
N GLU A 68 -14.23 -2.80 8.92
CA GLU A 68 -14.77 -1.47 9.26
C GLU A 68 -13.76 -0.34 8.95
N ILE A 69 -12.47 -0.55 9.25
CA ILE A 69 -11.40 0.39 8.91
C ILE A 69 -11.28 0.55 7.39
N HIS A 70 -11.29 -0.56 6.66
CA HIS A 70 -11.19 -0.54 5.20
C HIS A 70 -12.41 0.08 4.54
N ASP A 71 -13.63 -0.17 5.03
CA ASP A 71 -14.87 0.45 4.54
C ASP A 71 -14.85 1.97 4.76
N HIS A 72 -14.35 2.42 5.90
CA HIS A 72 -14.14 3.83 6.20
C HIS A 72 -13.16 4.48 5.21
N LEU A 73 -12.01 3.83 4.95
CA LEU A 73 -11.02 4.29 3.99
C LEU A 73 -11.59 4.36 2.56
N ILE A 74 -12.24 3.30 2.10
CA ILE A 74 -12.86 3.26 0.76
C ILE A 74 -13.87 4.39 0.59
N SER A 75 -14.71 4.62 1.62
CA SER A 75 -15.69 5.71 1.61
C SER A 75 -15.02 7.08 1.52
N ALA A 76 -13.96 7.33 2.30
CA ALA A 76 -13.23 8.59 2.29
C ALA A 76 -12.57 8.86 0.92
N VAL A 77 -11.89 7.86 0.35
CA VAL A 77 -11.25 7.96 -0.96
C VAL A 77 -12.28 8.22 -2.06
N ARG A 78 -13.42 7.52 -2.03
CA ARG A 78 -14.51 7.71 -3.00
C ARG A 78 -15.10 9.12 -2.94
N LYS A 79 -15.31 9.65 -1.72
CA LYS A 79 -15.81 11.02 -1.53
C LYS A 79 -14.86 12.08 -2.07
N ALA A 80 -13.57 11.79 -2.05
CA ALA A 80 -12.54 12.67 -2.63
C ALA A 80 -12.36 12.52 -4.15
N GLY A 81 -13.15 11.65 -4.81
CA GLY A 81 -13.08 11.42 -6.25
C GLY A 81 -12.06 10.36 -6.68
N GLY A 82 -11.49 9.63 -5.73
CA GLY A 82 -10.60 8.50 -5.98
C GLY A 82 -11.33 7.15 -5.96
N ARG A 83 -10.55 6.08 -6.10
CA ARG A 83 -11.05 4.70 -5.93
C ARG A 83 -9.99 3.81 -5.28
N ILE A 84 -10.45 2.71 -4.72
CA ILE A 84 -9.67 1.55 -4.33
C ILE A 84 -10.37 0.35 -4.97
N ASP A 85 -9.66 -0.37 -5.83
CA ASP A 85 -10.25 -1.47 -6.61
C ASP A 85 -10.25 -2.78 -5.83
N ALA A 86 -9.24 -3.00 -4.99
CA ALA A 86 -9.17 -4.14 -4.06
C ALA A 86 -8.26 -3.86 -2.86
N ILE A 87 -8.49 -4.58 -1.77
CA ILE A 87 -7.60 -4.61 -0.61
C ILE A 87 -7.31 -6.08 -0.27
N TYR A 88 -6.03 -6.44 -0.26
CA TYR A 88 -5.54 -7.75 0.21
C TYR A 88 -4.78 -7.56 1.52
N PHE A 89 -4.98 -8.44 2.47
CA PHE A 89 -4.28 -8.40 3.74
C PHE A 89 -3.74 -9.76 4.14
N ALA A 90 -2.64 -9.77 4.86
CA ALA A 90 -2.03 -10.97 5.41
C ALA A 90 -2.05 -10.91 6.94
N PRO A 91 -2.89 -11.75 7.61
CA PRO A 91 -2.97 -11.78 9.07
C PRO A 91 -1.86 -12.63 9.71
N HIS A 92 -1.08 -13.35 8.90
CA HIS A 92 -0.16 -14.38 9.33
C HIS A 92 1.03 -13.85 10.14
N LEU A 93 1.42 -14.58 11.18
CA LEU A 93 2.59 -14.27 12.01
C LEU A 93 3.88 -14.84 11.43
N ASP A 94 3.75 -15.98 10.75
CA ASP A 94 4.86 -16.65 10.09
C ASP A 94 5.40 -15.78 8.94
N SER A 95 6.70 -15.46 9.00
CA SER A 95 7.38 -14.68 7.97
C SER A 95 7.44 -15.42 6.62
N ASP A 96 7.38 -16.75 6.65
CA ASP A 96 7.48 -17.58 5.44
C ASP A 96 6.11 -17.81 4.79
N HIS A 97 5.02 -17.34 5.42
CA HIS A 97 3.70 -17.48 4.81
C HIS A 97 3.63 -16.77 3.46
N PRO A 98 3.12 -17.44 2.39
CA PRO A 98 3.12 -16.91 1.02
C PRO A 98 2.47 -15.54 0.87
N ASP A 99 1.41 -15.25 1.63
CA ASP A 99 0.68 -13.99 1.53
C ASP A 99 1.35 -12.84 2.26
N ARG A 100 2.28 -13.12 3.19
CA ARG A 100 2.91 -12.07 3.96
C ARG A 100 4.09 -11.45 3.21
N LYS A 101 4.03 -10.12 2.96
CA LYS A 101 5.17 -9.40 2.37
C LYS A 101 6.44 -9.60 3.23
N PRO A 102 7.60 -9.86 2.61
CA PRO A 102 7.94 -9.66 1.19
C PRO A 102 7.49 -10.76 0.22
N ASN A 103 6.82 -11.85 0.67
CA ASN A 103 6.30 -12.88 -0.20
C ASN A 103 5.14 -12.34 -1.06
N THR A 104 4.92 -12.93 -2.22
CA THR A 104 4.15 -12.34 -3.31
C THR A 104 2.71 -12.82 -3.42
N GLY A 105 2.20 -13.57 -2.45
CA GLY A 105 0.86 -14.18 -2.50
C GLY A 105 -0.26 -13.17 -2.74
N MET A 106 -0.21 -11.99 -2.11
CA MET A 106 -1.21 -10.95 -2.34
C MET A 106 -1.16 -10.39 -3.77
N ALA A 107 0.03 -10.28 -4.40
CA ALA A 107 0.14 -9.86 -5.80
C ALA A 107 -0.43 -10.91 -6.75
N LEU A 108 -0.18 -12.20 -6.48
CA LEU A 108 -0.72 -13.30 -7.26
C LEU A 108 -2.25 -13.41 -7.11
N ALA A 109 -2.79 -13.15 -5.92
CA ALA A 109 -4.23 -13.05 -5.70
C ALA A 109 -4.84 -11.89 -6.52
N ALA A 110 -4.19 -10.72 -6.50
CA ALA A 110 -4.62 -9.58 -7.32
C ALA A 110 -4.60 -9.90 -8.82
N GLN A 111 -3.56 -10.58 -9.31
CA GLN A 111 -3.49 -10.98 -10.73
C GLN A 111 -4.60 -11.97 -11.11
N LYS A 112 -4.99 -12.86 -10.19
CA LYS A 112 -6.10 -13.78 -10.41
C LYS A 112 -7.43 -13.05 -10.55
N ASP A 113 -7.67 -12.04 -9.70
CA ASP A 113 -8.92 -11.26 -9.71
C ASP A 113 -8.92 -10.23 -10.87
N PHE A 114 -7.75 -9.75 -11.25
CA PHE A 114 -7.52 -8.78 -12.33
C PHE A 114 -6.50 -9.31 -13.34
N PRO A 115 -6.88 -10.27 -14.22
CA PRO A 115 -5.92 -10.97 -15.10
C PRO A 115 -5.16 -10.08 -16.09
N GLY A 116 -5.66 -8.85 -16.29
CA GLY A 116 -5.02 -7.86 -17.17
C GLY A 116 -3.86 -7.08 -16.55
N ILE A 117 -3.51 -7.33 -15.27
CA ILE A 117 -2.39 -6.64 -14.62
C ILE A 117 -1.08 -7.04 -15.27
N ASP A 118 -0.32 -6.03 -15.69
CA ASP A 118 1.05 -6.12 -16.15
C ASP A 118 1.97 -5.59 -15.04
N PHE A 119 2.67 -6.48 -14.37
CA PHE A 119 3.53 -6.10 -13.25
C PHE A 119 4.72 -5.23 -13.67
N GLU A 120 5.29 -5.45 -14.85
CA GLU A 120 6.42 -4.64 -15.35
C GLU A 120 6.00 -3.19 -15.62
N ALA A 121 4.72 -2.98 -15.98
CA ALA A 121 4.14 -1.65 -16.13
C ALA A 121 3.60 -1.06 -14.81
N SER A 122 3.58 -1.85 -13.74
CA SER A 122 2.99 -1.51 -12.45
C SER A 122 4.03 -1.01 -11.44
N MET A 123 3.54 -0.43 -10.34
CA MET A 123 4.38 0.12 -9.28
C MET A 123 3.96 -0.41 -7.90
N MET A 124 4.94 -0.58 -7.01
CA MET A 124 4.73 -0.80 -5.59
C MET A 124 5.20 0.41 -4.79
N VAL A 125 4.32 0.98 -3.98
CA VAL A 125 4.61 2.07 -3.05
C VAL A 125 4.56 1.55 -1.61
N GLY A 126 5.62 1.74 -0.87
CA GLY A 126 5.73 1.27 0.50
C GLY A 126 6.72 2.08 1.34
N ASN A 127 6.71 1.87 2.65
CA ASN A 127 7.60 2.53 3.60
C ASN A 127 8.58 1.56 4.29
N ASN A 128 8.58 0.28 3.87
CA ASN A 128 9.48 -0.75 4.38
C ASN A 128 10.21 -1.45 3.24
N LEU A 129 11.42 -1.96 3.51
CA LEU A 129 12.17 -2.74 2.51
C LEU A 129 11.44 -4.02 2.09
N SER A 130 10.60 -4.59 2.96
CA SER A 130 9.74 -5.73 2.59
C SER A 130 8.74 -5.41 1.48
N ASP A 131 8.27 -4.16 1.41
CA ASP A 131 7.41 -3.69 0.32
C ASP A 131 8.20 -3.60 -0.99
N MET A 132 9.43 -3.11 -0.91
CA MET A 132 10.32 -3.00 -2.06
C MET A 132 10.73 -4.38 -2.58
N GLN A 133 11.04 -5.33 -1.69
CA GLN A 133 11.32 -6.72 -2.05
C GLN A 133 10.11 -7.38 -2.72
N PHE A 134 8.90 -7.17 -2.19
CA PHE A 134 7.65 -7.63 -2.79
C PHE A 134 7.48 -7.09 -4.22
N GLY A 135 7.66 -5.79 -4.42
CA GLY A 135 7.56 -5.16 -5.74
C GLY A 135 8.60 -5.71 -6.72
N ARG A 136 9.86 -5.80 -6.30
CA ARG A 136 10.95 -6.35 -7.12
C ARG A 136 10.72 -7.81 -7.53
N ALA A 137 10.24 -8.63 -6.60
CA ALA A 137 9.97 -10.06 -6.88
C ALA A 137 8.90 -10.24 -7.97
N MET A 138 8.02 -9.26 -8.15
CA MET A 138 7.00 -9.24 -9.20
C MET A 138 7.41 -8.43 -10.45
N GLY A 139 8.61 -7.86 -10.47
CA GLY A 139 9.08 -7.04 -11.60
C GLY A 139 8.53 -5.61 -11.62
N MET A 140 7.88 -5.16 -10.55
CA MET A 140 7.33 -3.81 -10.45
C MET A 140 8.42 -2.75 -10.24
N ARG A 141 8.14 -1.53 -10.67
CA ARG A 141 8.89 -0.36 -10.21
C ARG A 141 8.57 -0.08 -8.74
N THR A 142 9.59 0.25 -7.95
CA THR A 142 9.48 0.37 -6.49
C THR A 142 9.68 1.81 -6.04
N ILE A 143 8.72 2.30 -5.28
CA ILE A 143 8.66 3.66 -4.76
C ILE A 143 8.68 3.60 -3.24
N PHE A 144 9.76 4.09 -2.64
CA PHE A 144 9.92 4.12 -1.19
C PHE A 144 9.42 5.45 -0.62
N LEU A 145 8.59 5.40 0.42
CA LEU A 145 8.17 6.57 1.18
C LEU A 145 8.92 6.61 2.51
N TYR A 146 9.69 7.68 2.74
CA TYR A 146 10.42 7.85 4.00
C TYR A 146 9.58 8.55 5.07
N THR A 147 8.36 8.03 5.29
CA THR A 147 7.41 8.53 6.29
C THR A 147 7.75 8.11 7.71
N THR A 148 8.25 6.88 7.89
CA THR A 148 8.51 6.25 9.20
C THR A 148 9.99 6.03 9.48
N GLN A 149 10.86 6.24 8.51
CA GLN A 149 12.31 6.12 8.64
C GLN A 149 13.00 7.05 7.63
N PRO A 150 14.28 7.41 7.83
CA PRO A 150 15.02 8.28 6.92
C PRO A 150 15.13 7.70 5.50
N PRO A 151 15.33 8.56 4.48
CA PRO A 151 15.59 8.11 3.12
C PRO A 151 16.88 7.29 3.03
N PHE A 152 16.92 6.36 2.11
CA PHE A 152 18.11 5.58 1.79
C PHE A 152 19.06 6.35 0.87
N SER A 153 20.37 6.01 0.93
CA SER A 153 21.33 6.47 -0.06
C SER A 153 21.01 5.87 -1.43
N MET A 154 21.03 6.71 -2.47
CA MET A 154 20.79 6.27 -3.84
C MET A 154 22.08 6.23 -4.65
N PRO A 155 22.23 5.31 -5.63
CA PRO A 155 21.26 4.29 -6.04
C PRO A 155 21.12 3.14 -5.02
N HIS A 156 19.95 2.54 -4.95
CA HIS A 156 19.65 1.43 -4.04
C HIS A 156 19.10 0.24 -4.84
N PRO A 157 19.52 -1.02 -4.56
CA PRO A 157 19.15 -2.18 -5.39
C PRO A 157 17.64 -2.50 -5.37
N LEU A 158 16.94 -2.10 -4.31
CA LEU A 158 15.52 -2.36 -4.13
C LEU A 158 14.62 -1.14 -4.38
N ILE A 159 15.18 0.06 -4.56
CA ILE A 159 14.41 1.31 -4.61
C ILE A 159 14.73 2.03 -5.93
N ASP A 160 13.70 2.28 -6.74
CA ASP A 160 13.85 3.07 -7.96
C ASP A 160 13.72 4.57 -7.69
N GLU A 161 12.78 4.94 -6.84
CA GLU A 161 12.52 6.33 -6.45
C GLU A 161 12.10 6.39 -4.97
N GLN A 162 12.28 7.56 -4.34
CA GLN A 162 11.84 7.79 -2.98
C GLN A 162 11.26 9.18 -2.79
N TYR A 163 10.24 9.28 -1.92
CA TYR A 163 9.48 10.50 -1.66
C TYR A 163 9.15 10.63 -0.17
N PRO A 164 8.90 11.87 0.34
CA PRO A 164 8.51 12.05 1.74
C PRO A 164 7.09 11.58 2.06
N SER A 165 6.21 11.48 1.06
CA SER A 165 4.81 11.11 1.23
C SER A 165 4.16 10.63 -0.06
N LEU A 166 2.98 10.01 0.05
CA LEU A 166 2.17 9.64 -1.12
C LEU A 166 1.73 10.90 -1.90
N ALA A 167 1.43 12.00 -1.21
CA ALA A 167 1.10 13.27 -1.85
C ALA A 167 2.25 13.80 -2.71
N ALA A 168 3.50 13.73 -2.20
CA ALA A 168 4.67 14.13 -2.97
C ALA A 168 4.92 13.22 -4.19
N PHE A 169 4.70 11.93 -4.04
CA PHE A 169 4.76 11.00 -5.18
C PHE A 169 3.69 11.30 -6.24
N ALA A 170 2.44 11.53 -5.82
CA ALA A 170 1.36 11.88 -6.74
C ALA A 170 1.64 13.19 -7.50
N GLY A 171 2.22 14.19 -6.83
CA GLY A 171 2.57 15.49 -7.41
C GLY A 171 3.56 15.43 -8.58
N ARG A 172 4.28 14.30 -8.78
CA ARG A 172 5.09 14.14 -9.99
C ARG A 172 4.27 14.16 -11.28
N TYR A 173 3.00 13.72 -11.21
CA TYR A 173 2.09 13.66 -12.35
C TYR A 173 1.38 14.98 -12.66
N GLU A 174 1.51 15.98 -11.80
CA GLU A 174 1.01 17.34 -12.06
C GLU A 174 1.89 18.08 -13.09
N ARG A 175 3.12 17.61 -13.30
CA ARG A 175 4.12 18.26 -14.16
C ARG A 175 4.25 17.59 -15.53
N GLU A 176 3.49 16.53 -15.78
CA GLU A 176 3.38 15.85 -17.08
C GLU A 176 2.10 16.28 -17.83
#